data_99cf88ebd740ddd3a2beb9485c9770fd
#
_entry.id   99cf88ebd740ddd3a2beb9485c9770fd
#
_cell.length_a   1.000
_cell.length_b   1.000
_cell.length_c   1.000
_cell.angle_alpha   90.00
_cell.angle_beta   90.00
_cell.angle_gamma   90.00
#
_symmetry.space_group_name_H-M   'P 1'
#
loop_
_entity.id
_entity.type
_entity.pdbx_description
1 polymer ?
#
loop_
_entity_poly.entity_id
_entity_poly.type
_entity_poly.pdbx_seq_one_letter_code
_entity_poly.pdbx_strand_id
1 'polypeptide(L)'
;KVGHVLSAYSISKVNMELWRWTGIDRNKRIWIGGMSGAAYQTVIELLDGFSSEWGWSWADFGANMLGSSTFVAQELAWNEQRIQLKLSSHKKIYSDESLNFRSDKIFGKNVPERLLKDYNAYTYWISVAPKSFFPKSKLPAWLQVSLGIGAEGMFGARSNIAKDKFGNIIFDRSDIQRYRQWY
;
A
#
# COMPACT_ATOMS: atom_id res chain seq x y z
N LYS A 1 3.36 0.78 7.09
CA LYS A 1 4.64 0.39 6.47
C LYS A 1 4.42 -0.31 5.11
N VAL A 2 3.61 -1.38 5.04
CA VAL A 2 3.36 -2.10 3.77
C VAL A 2 2.75 -1.17 2.71
N GLY A 3 1.83 -0.29 3.10
CA GLY A 3 1.27 0.73 2.22
C GLY A 3 2.33 1.66 1.63
N HIS A 4 3.31 2.10 2.42
CA HIS A 4 4.43 2.93 1.95
C HIS A 4 5.28 2.21 0.89
N VAL A 5 5.64 0.94 1.14
CA VAL A 5 6.37 0.12 0.15
C VAL A 5 5.59 0.03 -1.16
N LEU A 6 4.29 -0.32 -1.08
CA LEU A 6 3.44 -0.44 -2.26
C LEU A 6 3.28 0.90 -3.00
N SER A 7 3.01 1.99 -2.27
CA SER A 7 2.82 3.32 -2.87
C SER A 7 4.08 3.78 -3.59
N ALA A 8 5.26 3.68 -2.94
CA ALA A 8 6.53 4.04 -3.55
C ALA A 8 6.83 3.18 -4.80
N TYR A 9 6.62 1.86 -4.72
CA TYR A 9 6.76 0.95 -5.86
C TYR A 9 5.84 1.35 -7.03
N SER A 10 4.56 1.61 -6.73
CA SER A 10 3.54 1.92 -7.75
C SER A 10 3.79 3.27 -8.41
N ILE A 11 4.15 4.30 -7.63
CA ILE A 11 4.50 5.63 -8.15
C ILE A 11 5.75 5.53 -9.03
N SER A 12 6.77 4.81 -8.61
CA SER A 12 7.98 4.56 -9.39
C SER A 12 7.68 3.90 -10.73
N LYS A 13 6.84 2.86 -10.72
CA LYS A 13 6.40 2.16 -11.93
C LYS A 13 5.70 3.09 -12.91
N VAL A 14 4.72 3.86 -12.44
CA VAL A 14 3.97 4.80 -13.29
C VAL A 14 4.89 5.88 -13.86
N ASN A 15 5.72 6.49 -13.03
CA ASN A 15 6.63 7.56 -13.48
C ASN A 15 7.68 7.05 -14.47
N MET A 16 8.24 5.86 -14.27
CA MET A 16 9.17 5.30 -15.23
C MET A 16 8.50 5.09 -16.61
N GLU A 17 7.24 4.63 -16.64
CA GLU A 17 6.49 4.50 -17.89
C GLU A 17 6.22 5.86 -18.56
N LEU A 18 5.89 6.89 -17.78
CA LEU A 18 5.72 8.25 -18.30
C LEU A 18 7.04 8.76 -18.93
N TRP A 19 8.17 8.54 -18.27
CA TRP A 19 9.48 8.89 -18.84
C TRP A 19 9.84 8.06 -20.08
N ARG A 20 9.33 6.83 -20.22
CA ARG A 20 9.49 6.03 -21.43
C ARG A 20 8.89 6.73 -22.66
N TRP A 21 7.75 7.37 -22.51
CA TRP A 21 7.06 8.10 -23.58
C TRP A 21 7.83 9.33 -24.07
N THR A 22 8.70 9.90 -23.25
CA THR A 22 9.54 11.04 -23.66
C THR A 22 10.74 10.65 -24.52
N GLY A 23 11.02 9.35 -24.69
CA GLY A 23 12.17 8.86 -25.45
C GLY A 23 13.51 8.96 -24.74
N ILE A 24 13.54 9.32 -23.45
CA ILE A 24 14.77 9.39 -22.67
C ILE A 24 15.45 8.01 -22.54
N ASP A 25 16.78 7.99 -22.44
CA ASP A 25 17.57 6.77 -22.26
C ASP A 25 17.05 5.87 -21.16
N ARG A 26 17.14 4.54 -21.40
CA ARG A 26 16.67 3.52 -20.44
C ARG A 26 17.23 3.74 -19.03
N ASN A 27 18.52 3.91 -18.89
CA ASN A 27 19.15 4.05 -17.57
C ASN A 27 18.66 5.31 -16.84
N LYS A 28 18.55 6.43 -17.56
CA LYS A 28 18.04 7.68 -17.01
C LYS A 28 16.60 7.53 -16.53
N ARG A 29 15.70 6.94 -17.35
CA ARG A 29 14.30 6.75 -16.93
C ARG A 29 14.13 5.80 -15.76
N ILE A 30 14.98 4.75 -15.65
CA ILE A 30 14.95 3.83 -14.51
C ILE A 30 15.29 4.57 -13.21
N TRP A 31 16.35 5.40 -13.23
CA TRP A 31 16.74 6.11 -12.03
C TRP A 31 15.79 7.27 -11.69
N ILE A 32 15.47 8.14 -12.66
CA ILE A 32 14.60 9.30 -12.43
C ILE A 32 13.17 8.84 -12.11
N GLY A 33 12.60 8.01 -12.97
CA GLY A 33 11.25 7.49 -12.78
C GLY A 33 11.17 6.49 -11.64
N GLY A 34 12.13 5.56 -11.55
CA GLY A 34 12.13 4.50 -10.57
C GLY A 34 12.35 4.97 -9.13
N MET A 35 13.09 6.07 -8.91
CA MET A 35 13.26 6.67 -7.57
C MET A 35 12.23 7.74 -7.23
N SER A 36 11.35 8.11 -8.17
CA SER A 36 10.35 9.15 -7.95
C SER A 36 9.35 8.81 -6.83
N GLY A 37 9.05 7.53 -6.64
CA GLY A 37 8.18 7.06 -5.56
C GLY A 37 8.77 7.36 -4.19
N ALA A 38 10.05 7.02 -3.96
CA ALA A 38 10.75 7.33 -2.73
C ALA A 38 10.86 8.85 -2.53
N ALA A 39 11.18 9.61 -3.58
CA ALA A 39 11.29 11.07 -3.51
C ALA A 39 9.96 11.71 -3.11
N TYR A 40 8.86 11.34 -3.78
CA TYR A 40 7.52 11.86 -3.47
C TYR A 40 7.09 11.53 -2.04
N GLN A 41 7.24 10.28 -1.63
CA GLN A 41 6.87 9.84 -0.29
C GLN A 41 7.77 10.47 0.80
N THR A 42 9.04 10.76 0.48
CA THR A 42 9.92 11.48 1.41
C THR A 42 9.45 12.91 1.64
N VAL A 43 8.94 13.59 0.61
CA VAL A 43 8.34 14.93 0.78
C VAL A 43 7.12 14.85 1.71
N ILE A 44 6.25 13.84 1.56
CA ILE A 44 5.12 13.64 2.48
C ILE A 44 5.63 13.41 3.92
N GLU A 45 6.62 12.54 4.09
CA GLU A 45 7.19 12.24 5.41
C GLU A 45 7.82 13.48 6.07
N LEU A 46 8.45 14.36 5.27
CA LEU A 46 8.95 15.65 5.75
C LEU A 46 7.80 16.55 6.22
N LEU A 47 6.70 16.62 5.47
CA LEU A 47 5.53 17.39 5.86
C LEU A 47 4.87 16.84 7.13
N ASP A 48 4.81 15.52 7.27
CA ASP A 48 4.34 14.85 8.49
C ASP A 48 5.25 15.17 9.69
N GLY A 49 6.56 15.31 9.44
CA GLY A 49 7.53 15.74 10.45
C GLY A 49 7.26 17.11 11.05
N PHE A 50 6.61 18.02 10.31
CA PHE A 50 6.18 19.33 10.80
C PHE A 50 4.78 19.32 11.42
N SER A 51 4.05 18.20 11.33
CA SER A 51 2.72 18.04 11.90
C SER A 51 2.80 17.72 13.39
N SER A 52 1.94 18.36 14.20
CA SER A 52 1.78 18.04 15.61
C SER A 52 1.13 16.68 15.87
N GLU A 53 0.46 16.10 14.87
CA GLU A 53 -0.30 14.86 15.00
C GLU A 53 0.49 13.61 14.57
N TRP A 54 1.42 13.74 13.59
CA TRP A 54 2.08 12.60 12.94
C TRP A 54 3.56 12.48 13.29
N GLY A 55 4.40 13.39 12.85
CA GLY A 55 5.84 13.36 13.05
C GLY A 55 6.61 12.50 12.06
N TRP A 56 7.92 12.74 11.94
CA TRP A 56 8.83 11.98 11.08
C TRP A 56 8.98 10.52 11.50
N SER A 57 8.96 9.60 10.55
CA SER A 57 9.14 8.16 10.81
C SER A 57 10.24 7.55 9.94
N TRP A 58 11.38 7.22 10.53
CA TRP A 58 12.48 6.52 9.84
C TRP A 58 12.04 5.19 9.23
N ALA A 59 11.07 4.53 9.84
CA ALA A 59 10.55 3.27 9.34
C ALA A 59 9.66 3.46 8.10
N ASP A 60 8.98 4.60 7.95
CA ASP A 60 8.22 4.93 6.75
C ASP A 60 9.15 5.38 5.63
N PHE A 61 10.16 6.19 5.95
CA PHE A 61 11.24 6.51 5.02
C PHE A 61 11.93 5.24 4.47
N GLY A 62 12.31 4.30 5.35
CA GLY A 62 12.90 3.04 4.95
C GLY A 62 11.96 2.18 4.07
N ALA A 63 10.65 2.18 4.37
CA ALA A 63 9.65 1.50 3.56
C ALA A 63 9.50 2.13 2.17
N ASN A 64 9.55 3.46 2.07
CA ASN A 64 9.52 4.19 0.80
C ASN A 64 10.73 3.86 -0.08
N MET A 65 11.92 3.87 0.53
CA MET A 65 13.16 3.48 -0.15
C MET A 65 13.11 2.02 -0.62
N LEU A 66 12.62 1.10 0.21
CA LEU A 66 12.48 -0.32 -0.15
C LEU A 66 11.56 -0.50 -1.36
N GLY A 67 10.41 0.18 -1.41
CA GLY A 67 9.47 0.08 -2.52
C GLY A 67 10.09 0.51 -3.85
N SER A 68 10.67 1.70 -3.90
CA SER A 68 11.33 2.22 -5.11
C SER A 68 12.55 1.40 -5.51
N SER A 69 13.38 1.00 -4.53
CA SER A 69 14.56 0.18 -4.81
C SER A 69 14.21 -1.20 -5.34
N THR A 70 13.13 -1.82 -4.84
CA THR A 70 12.62 -3.09 -5.38
C THR A 70 12.21 -2.96 -6.85
N PHE A 71 11.58 -1.84 -7.21
CA PHE A 71 11.24 -1.56 -8.60
C PHE A 71 12.49 -1.37 -9.48
N VAL A 72 13.41 -0.48 -9.06
CA VAL A 72 14.64 -0.16 -9.79
C VAL A 72 15.52 -1.40 -9.98
N ALA A 73 15.72 -2.19 -8.92
CA ALA A 73 16.54 -3.39 -8.98
C ALA A 73 16.04 -4.40 -10.02
N GLN A 74 14.73 -4.60 -10.13
CA GLN A 74 14.15 -5.48 -11.13
C GLN A 74 14.34 -4.95 -12.57
N GLU A 75 14.13 -3.64 -12.77
CA GLU A 75 14.34 -3.02 -14.07
C GLU A 75 15.80 -3.10 -14.52
N LEU A 76 16.74 -2.91 -13.60
CA LEU A 76 18.17 -3.03 -13.90
C LEU A 76 18.58 -4.47 -14.20
N ALA A 77 18.11 -5.43 -13.37
CA ALA A 77 18.51 -6.82 -13.47
C ALA A 77 17.81 -7.58 -14.61
N TRP A 78 16.52 -7.32 -14.84
CA TRP A 78 15.68 -8.15 -15.71
C TRP A 78 14.97 -7.38 -16.82
N ASN A 79 14.96 -6.05 -16.78
CA ASN A 79 14.17 -5.21 -17.69
C ASN A 79 12.66 -5.51 -17.65
N GLU A 80 12.22 -6.11 -16.59
CA GLU A 80 10.82 -6.48 -16.34
C GLU A 80 10.57 -6.66 -14.85
N GLN A 81 9.30 -6.52 -14.43
CA GLN A 81 8.89 -6.74 -13.05
C GLN A 81 8.42 -8.19 -12.87
N ARG A 82 9.32 -9.09 -12.48
CA ARG A 82 9.02 -10.51 -12.21
C ARG A 82 8.28 -10.73 -10.90
N ILE A 83 8.57 -9.85 -9.93
CA ILE A 83 7.91 -9.81 -8.63
C ILE A 83 7.12 -8.50 -8.56
N GLN A 84 5.82 -8.59 -8.44
CA GLN A 84 4.93 -7.45 -8.46
C GLN A 84 4.27 -7.24 -7.11
N LEU A 85 4.27 -6.00 -6.64
CA LEU A 85 3.46 -5.59 -5.49
C LEU A 85 2.10 -5.10 -6.00
N LYS A 86 1.02 -5.63 -5.42
CA LYS A 86 -0.34 -5.33 -5.83
C LYS A 86 -1.23 -5.02 -4.63
N LEU A 87 -2.32 -4.34 -4.88
CA LEU A 87 -3.37 -4.06 -3.91
C LEU A 87 -4.69 -4.56 -4.47
N SER A 88 -5.45 -5.27 -3.66
CA SER A 88 -6.88 -5.42 -3.85
C SER A 88 -7.63 -4.74 -2.72
N SER A 89 -8.78 -4.19 -3.04
CA SER A 89 -9.66 -3.56 -2.07
C SER A 89 -11.11 -3.86 -2.42
N HIS A 90 -11.92 -4.09 -1.38
CA HIS A 90 -13.35 -4.28 -1.52
C HIS A 90 -14.08 -3.61 -0.35
N LYS A 91 -15.26 -3.08 -0.59
CA LYS A 91 -16.07 -2.51 0.50
C LYS A 91 -16.53 -3.63 1.43
N LYS A 92 -16.12 -3.59 2.70
CA LYS A 92 -16.65 -4.47 3.74
C LYS A 92 -18.00 -3.98 4.25
N ILE A 93 -18.92 -4.92 4.42
CA ILE A 93 -20.22 -4.72 5.04
C ILE A 93 -20.26 -5.64 6.27
N TYR A 94 -20.59 -5.08 7.41
CA TYR A 94 -20.64 -5.79 8.68
C TYR A 94 -22.09 -6.13 9.03
N SER A 95 -22.32 -7.27 9.68
CA SER A 95 -23.66 -7.64 10.20
C SER A 95 -24.16 -6.68 11.26
N ASP A 96 -23.26 -6.09 12.02
CA ASP A 96 -23.54 -5.09 13.05
C ASP A 96 -23.61 -3.69 12.41
N GLU A 97 -24.78 -3.07 12.51
CA GLU A 97 -25.03 -1.73 11.93
C GLU A 97 -24.14 -0.65 12.56
N SER A 98 -23.82 -0.78 13.84
CA SER A 98 -22.92 0.15 14.54
C SER A 98 -21.52 0.18 13.93
N LEU A 99 -21.03 -0.97 13.47
CA LEU A 99 -19.73 -1.08 12.78
C LEU A 99 -19.78 -0.47 11.37
N ASN A 100 -20.90 -0.63 10.66
CA ASN A 100 -21.08 0.02 9.35
C ASN A 100 -21.10 1.54 9.52
N PHE A 101 -21.86 2.05 10.48
CA PHE A 101 -21.90 3.49 10.79
C PHE A 101 -20.51 4.03 11.17
N ARG A 102 -19.80 3.29 12.05
CA ARG A 102 -18.45 3.66 12.45
C ARG A 102 -17.49 3.67 11.28
N SER A 103 -17.56 2.64 10.44
CA SER A 103 -16.73 2.53 9.22
C SER A 103 -17.00 3.66 8.24
N ASP A 104 -18.26 4.03 8.02
CA ASP A 104 -18.64 5.17 7.19
C ASP A 104 -18.09 6.48 7.74
N LYS A 105 -18.06 6.63 9.06
CA LYS A 105 -17.55 7.83 9.73
C LYS A 105 -16.04 7.99 9.60
N ILE A 106 -15.26 6.89 9.70
CA ILE A 106 -13.79 6.96 9.72
C ILE A 106 -13.15 6.73 8.35
N PHE A 107 -13.76 5.90 7.51
CA PHE A 107 -13.22 5.54 6.19
C PHE A 107 -13.96 6.20 5.02
N GLY A 108 -15.08 6.88 5.30
CA GLY A 108 -15.91 7.52 4.28
C GLY A 108 -17.00 6.60 3.75
N LYS A 109 -17.99 7.21 3.07
CA LYS A 109 -19.14 6.53 2.50
C LYS A 109 -18.93 6.12 1.04
N ASN A 110 -18.14 6.90 0.32
CA ASN A 110 -17.92 6.76 -1.12
C ASN A 110 -16.80 5.77 -1.43
N VAL A 111 -16.86 5.14 -2.61
CA VAL A 111 -15.85 4.18 -3.07
C VAL A 111 -14.43 4.78 -3.08
N PRO A 112 -14.17 6.00 -3.59
CA PRO A 112 -12.83 6.58 -3.58
C PRO A 112 -12.25 6.77 -2.18
N GLU A 113 -13.07 7.23 -1.22
CA GLU A 113 -12.63 7.42 0.17
C GLU A 113 -12.30 6.08 0.82
N ARG A 114 -13.13 5.07 0.60
CA ARG A 114 -12.89 3.71 1.11
C ARG A 114 -11.62 3.11 0.52
N LEU A 115 -11.38 3.30 -0.79
CA LEU A 115 -10.15 2.88 -1.46
C LEU A 115 -8.88 3.54 -0.91
N LEU A 116 -8.99 4.66 -0.21
CA LEU A 116 -7.85 5.38 0.35
C LEU A 116 -7.67 5.18 1.86
N LYS A 117 -8.73 4.80 2.58
CA LYS A 117 -8.74 4.86 4.05
C LYS A 117 -9.10 3.54 4.73
N ASP A 118 -9.81 2.62 4.06
CA ASP A 118 -10.35 1.42 4.71
C ASP A 118 -9.33 0.29 4.79
N TYR A 119 -8.55 0.30 5.84
CA TYR A 119 -7.53 -0.74 6.10
C TYR A 119 -8.11 -2.15 6.28
N ASN A 120 -9.39 -2.30 6.65
CA ASN A 120 -10.05 -3.60 6.73
C ASN A 120 -10.38 -4.18 5.35
N ALA A 121 -10.39 -3.33 4.32
CA ALA A 121 -10.74 -3.68 2.97
C ALA A 121 -9.51 -4.02 2.10
N TYR A 122 -8.31 -3.78 2.61
CA TYR A 122 -7.07 -3.94 1.84
C TYR A 122 -6.50 -5.33 1.99
N THR A 123 -6.08 -5.90 0.85
CA THR A 123 -5.12 -7.00 0.82
C THR A 123 -3.94 -6.61 -0.05
N TYR A 124 -2.77 -6.60 0.55
CA TYR A 124 -1.49 -6.37 -0.11
C TYR A 124 -0.94 -7.69 -0.60
N TRP A 125 -0.52 -7.75 -1.85
CA TRP A 125 -0.05 -8.96 -2.50
C TRP A 125 1.39 -8.81 -2.97
N ILE A 126 2.17 -9.86 -2.76
CA ILE A 126 3.41 -10.11 -3.49
C ILE A 126 3.10 -11.20 -4.50
N SER A 127 3.21 -10.89 -5.79
CA SER A 127 2.89 -11.80 -6.89
C SER A 127 4.14 -12.10 -7.71
N VAL A 128 4.41 -13.36 -7.95
CA VAL A 128 5.56 -13.83 -8.74
C VAL A 128 5.04 -14.46 -10.02
N ALA A 129 5.70 -14.18 -11.14
CA ALA A 129 5.43 -14.80 -12.44
C ALA A 129 6.42 -15.95 -12.68
N PRO A 130 6.09 -17.23 -12.42
CA PRO A 130 7.05 -18.34 -12.52
C PRO A 130 7.62 -18.48 -13.93
N LYS A 131 6.83 -18.20 -14.96
CA LYS A 131 7.29 -18.27 -16.37
C LYS A 131 8.47 -17.35 -16.66
N SER A 132 8.57 -16.19 -16.01
CA SER A 132 9.68 -15.26 -16.19
C SER A 132 11.01 -15.76 -15.60
N PHE A 133 10.93 -16.63 -14.58
CA PHE A 133 12.12 -17.30 -14.01
C PHE A 133 12.47 -18.60 -14.74
N PHE A 134 11.45 -19.28 -15.28
CA PHE A 134 11.61 -20.55 -15.99
C PHE A 134 11.07 -20.45 -17.42
N PRO A 135 11.75 -19.70 -18.32
CA PRO A 135 11.22 -19.42 -19.68
C PRO A 135 11.00 -20.65 -20.53
N LYS A 136 11.76 -21.74 -20.30
CA LYS A 136 11.61 -23.03 -21.01
C LYS A 136 10.49 -23.92 -20.47
N SER A 137 9.86 -23.55 -19.36
CA SER A 137 8.75 -24.32 -18.78
C SER A 137 7.50 -24.23 -19.68
N LYS A 138 6.61 -25.23 -19.56
CA LYS A 138 5.28 -25.22 -20.20
C LYS A 138 4.24 -24.37 -19.45
N LEU A 139 4.65 -23.63 -18.42
CA LEU A 139 3.75 -22.79 -17.64
C LEU A 139 3.17 -21.67 -18.50
N PRO A 140 1.88 -21.36 -18.37
CA PRO A 140 1.28 -20.24 -19.09
C PRO A 140 1.86 -18.90 -18.60
N ALA A 141 2.03 -17.94 -19.53
CA ALA A 141 2.63 -16.64 -19.21
C ALA A 141 1.79 -15.79 -18.23
N TRP A 142 0.49 -16.02 -18.20
CA TRP A 142 -0.43 -15.30 -17.30
C TRP A 142 -0.44 -15.85 -15.86
N LEU A 143 0.12 -17.04 -15.63
CA LEU A 143 0.13 -17.64 -14.30
C LEU A 143 0.98 -16.81 -13.34
N GLN A 144 0.39 -16.47 -12.20
CA GLN A 144 1.08 -15.83 -11.10
C GLN A 144 0.76 -16.57 -9.80
N VAL A 145 1.77 -16.69 -8.95
CA VAL A 145 1.63 -17.16 -7.57
C VAL A 145 1.71 -15.95 -6.66
N SER A 146 0.75 -15.81 -5.77
CA SER A 146 0.63 -14.62 -4.93
C SER A 146 0.50 -15.01 -3.46
N LEU A 147 1.13 -14.23 -2.59
CA LEU A 147 0.94 -14.25 -1.15
C LEU A 147 0.33 -12.91 -0.74
N GLY A 148 -0.78 -12.97 -0.01
CA GLY A 148 -1.51 -11.79 0.42
C GLY A 148 -1.48 -11.59 1.93
N ILE A 149 -1.47 -10.33 2.36
CA ILE A 149 -1.65 -9.93 3.76
C ILE A 149 -2.67 -8.81 3.85
N GLY A 150 -3.65 -8.98 4.72
CA GLY A 150 -4.65 -7.99 5.08
C GLY A 150 -4.69 -7.77 6.59
N ALA A 151 -5.51 -6.82 7.02
CA ALA A 151 -5.81 -6.57 8.43
C ALA A 151 -7.32 -6.49 8.62
N GLU A 152 -7.79 -6.95 9.77
CA GLU A 152 -9.19 -6.91 10.13
C GLU A 152 -9.41 -6.44 11.56
N GLY A 153 -10.66 -6.03 11.85
CA GLY A 153 -11.06 -5.57 13.18
C GLY A 153 -10.57 -4.16 13.53
N MET A 154 -10.22 -3.35 12.52
CA MET A 154 -9.66 -2.01 12.73
C MET A 154 -10.75 -0.94 12.62
N PHE A 155 -11.27 -0.47 13.75
CA PHE A 155 -12.30 0.59 13.85
C PHE A 155 -11.79 1.87 14.52
N GLY A 156 -10.48 2.04 14.59
CA GLY A 156 -9.78 3.21 15.10
C GLY A 156 -8.27 3.11 14.86
N ALA A 157 -7.54 4.20 15.03
CA ALA A 157 -6.10 4.25 14.72
C ALA A 157 -5.26 3.30 15.61
N ARG A 158 -5.40 3.41 16.92
CA ARG A 158 -4.61 2.62 17.90
C ARG A 158 -5.42 1.55 18.61
N SER A 159 -6.72 1.79 18.83
CA SER A 159 -7.66 0.89 19.49
C SER A 159 -9.04 1.04 18.87
N ASN A 160 -9.95 0.11 19.18
CA ASN A 160 -11.36 0.18 18.77
C ASN A 160 -12.21 1.01 19.74
N ILE A 161 -11.59 1.95 20.44
CA ILE A 161 -12.23 2.90 21.34
C ILE A 161 -12.09 4.29 20.72
N ALA A 162 -13.18 5.04 20.66
CA ALA A 162 -13.13 6.45 20.28
C ALA A 162 -13.70 7.32 21.40
N LYS A 163 -13.03 8.45 21.62
CA LYS A 163 -13.42 9.47 22.60
C LYS A 163 -13.78 10.76 21.89
N ASP A 164 -14.66 11.53 22.48
CA ASP A 164 -14.90 12.92 22.05
C ASP A 164 -13.77 13.85 22.55
N LYS A 165 -13.87 15.14 22.21
CA LYS A 165 -12.91 16.17 22.66
C LYS A 165 -12.94 16.46 24.15
N PHE A 166 -13.94 15.94 24.87
CA PHE A 166 -14.07 16.05 26.32
C PHE A 166 -13.59 14.77 27.05
N GLY A 167 -13.16 13.74 26.31
CA GLY A 167 -12.69 12.48 26.86
C GLY A 167 -13.77 11.42 27.05
N ASN A 168 -15.04 11.70 26.77
CA ASN A 168 -16.12 10.74 26.88
C ASN A 168 -16.02 9.68 25.78
N ILE A 169 -16.27 8.42 26.13
CA ILE A 169 -16.28 7.31 25.20
C ILE A 169 -17.55 7.40 24.33
N ILE A 170 -17.35 7.60 23.02
CA ILE A 170 -18.43 7.68 22.02
C ILE A 170 -18.55 6.42 21.16
N PHE A 171 -17.56 5.53 21.24
CA PHE A 171 -17.55 4.24 20.58
C PHE A 171 -16.59 3.33 21.33
N ASP A 172 -17.04 2.13 21.69
CA ASP A 172 -16.21 1.10 22.32
C ASP A 172 -16.58 -0.27 21.74
N ARG A 173 -15.63 -0.85 21.06
CA ARG A 173 -15.65 -2.23 20.54
C ARG A 173 -14.30 -2.89 20.81
N SER A 174 -13.84 -2.74 22.04
CA SER A 174 -12.64 -3.42 22.56
C SER A 174 -12.78 -4.94 22.57
N ASP A 175 -14.02 -5.45 22.48
CA ASP A 175 -14.36 -6.85 22.26
C ASP A 175 -13.87 -7.40 20.93
N ILE A 176 -13.69 -6.54 19.90
CA ILE A 176 -13.25 -6.94 18.58
C ILE A 176 -11.73 -6.98 18.54
N GLN A 177 -11.19 -8.18 18.37
CA GLN A 177 -9.76 -8.37 18.20
C GLN A 177 -9.29 -7.85 16.83
N ARG A 178 -8.16 -7.15 16.83
CA ARG A 178 -7.46 -6.70 15.62
C ARG A 178 -6.44 -7.77 15.22
N TYR A 179 -6.51 -8.26 13.99
CA TYR A 179 -5.62 -9.32 13.54
C TYR A 179 -5.17 -9.14 12.09
N ARG A 180 -4.10 -9.84 11.75
CA ARG A 180 -3.62 -9.95 10.37
C ARG A 180 -4.16 -11.22 9.75
N GLN A 181 -4.53 -11.12 8.49
CA GLN A 181 -5.04 -12.24 7.69
C GLN A 181 -4.09 -12.51 6.54
N TRP A 182 -3.77 -13.78 6.32
CA TRP A 182 -2.93 -14.24 5.23
C TRP A 182 -3.79 -14.95 4.18
N TYR A 183 -3.43 -14.79 2.93
CA TYR A 183 -4.14 -15.35 1.78
C TYR A 183 -3.19 -16.10 0.86
#